data_21c4d1038f43843f7641085a0b602eda
#
_entry.id   21c4d1038f43843f7641085a0b602eda
#
_cell.length_a   1.000
_cell.length_b   1.000
_cell.length_c   1.000
_cell.angle_alpha   90.00
_cell.angle_beta   90.00
_cell.angle_gamma   90.00
#
_symmetry.space_group_name_H-M   'P 1'
#
loop_
_entity.id
_entity.type
_entity.pdbx_description
1 polymer ?
#
loop_
_entity_poly.entity_id
_entity_poly.type
_entity_poly.pdbx_seq_one_letter_code
_entity_poly.pdbx_strand_id
1 'polypeptide(L)'
;PVLQCAGSDTLREPTLEELRLSVHISLAMGAKGYFFNGICGRPDSTDTGILDANGNRTNLYNRVKAVNAEIDGMREIFLSSNHISTSVFNFPDAAAELGVTSDSFYGALTAVSEAHDGAILVGNFSDRNNRYSYYVVNADPTQNASVTLTFNERRLVVTWCDNGCEYVK
;
A
#
# COMPACT_ATOMS: atom_id res chain seq x y z
N PRO A 1 8.18 -6.72 5.77
CA PRO A 1 9.23 -5.89 5.17
C PRO A 1 9.78 -4.87 6.14
N VAL A 2 10.98 -4.34 5.82
CA VAL A 2 11.58 -3.17 6.48
C VAL A 2 11.59 -2.05 5.47
N LEU A 3 10.96 -0.92 5.81
CA LEU A 3 10.72 0.20 4.92
C LEU A 3 11.63 1.36 5.30
N GLN A 4 12.09 2.10 4.30
CA GLN A 4 12.91 3.29 4.52
C GLN A 4 12.09 4.36 5.26
N CYS A 5 12.66 4.85 6.36
CA CYS A 5 12.09 5.97 7.12
C CYS A 5 13.22 6.82 7.73
N ALA A 6 14.22 7.12 6.91
CA ALA A 6 15.37 7.92 7.30
C ALA A 6 15.94 8.64 6.09
N GLY A 7 16.69 9.69 6.35
CA GLY A 7 17.56 10.36 5.39
C GLY A 7 19.01 10.35 5.86
N SER A 8 19.94 10.58 4.95
CA SER A 8 21.38 10.72 5.20
C SER A 8 22.00 11.60 4.12
N ASP A 9 23.31 11.80 4.15
CA ASP A 9 24.04 12.55 3.11
C ASP A 9 23.81 12.01 1.68
N THR A 10 23.55 10.71 1.54
CA THR A 10 23.38 10.02 0.26
C THR A 10 21.95 9.59 -0.02
N LEU A 11 21.07 9.73 0.94
CA LEU A 11 19.68 9.24 0.87
C LEU A 11 18.72 10.30 1.43
N ARG A 12 17.86 10.86 0.59
CA ARG A 12 16.85 11.81 1.05
C ARG A 12 15.75 11.13 1.88
N GLU A 13 15.13 11.89 2.74
CA GLU A 13 13.92 11.45 3.44
C GLU A 13 12.78 11.13 2.46
N PRO A 14 12.01 10.06 2.70
CA PRO A 14 10.82 9.78 1.90
C PRO A 14 9.72 10.82 2.12
N THR A 15 9.00 11.14 1.07
CA THR A 15 7.77 11.95 1.16
C THR A 15 6.66 11.14 1.84
N LEU A 16 5.54 11.78 2.16
CA LEU A 16 4.35 11.09 2.68
C LEU A 16 3.82 10.08 1.67
N GLU A 17 3.76 10.47 0.40
CA GLU A 17 3.25 9.64 -0.70
C GLU A 17 4.13 8.41 -0.93
N GLU A 18 5.45 8.56 -0.84
CA GLU A 18 6.39 7.44 -0.96
C GLU A 18 6.30 6.48 0.23
N LEU A 19 6.10 7.00 1.45
CA LEU A 19 5.84 6.15 2.62
C LEU A 19 4.51 5.39 2.46
N ARG A 20 3.45 6.07 2.03
CA ARG A 20 2.17 5.44 1.70
C ARG A 20 2.38 4.32 0.68
N LEU A 21 2.98 4.64 -0.45
CA LEU A 21 3.23 3.66 -1.52
C LEU A 21 3.97 2.43 -0.99
N SER A 22 5.06 2.62 -0.26
CA SER A 22 5.87 1.51 0.27
C SER A 22 5.08 0.61 1.22
N VAL A 23 4.25 1.19 2.10
CA VAL A 23 3.39 0.44 3.03
C VAL A 23 2.28 -0.28 2.26
N HIS A 24 1.57 0.43 1.38
CA HIS A 24 0.41 -0.12 0.67
C HIS A 24 0.81 -1.23 -0.31
N ILE A 25 1.94 -1.11 -1.03
CA ILE A 25 2.49 -2.20 -1.86
C ILE A 25 2.80 -3.42 -0.98
N SER A 26 3.46 -3.23 0.16
CA SER A 26 3.79 -4.33 1.05
C SER A 26 2.55 -5.08 1.54
N LEU A 27 1.50 -4.37 1.90
CA LEU A 27 0.23 -4.96 2.33
C LEU A 27 -0.48 -5.67 1.17
N ALA A 28 -0.51 -5.07 -0.02
CA ALA A 28 -1.09 -5.68 -1.22
C ALA A 28 -0.36 -6.97 -1.63
N MET A 29 0.93 -7.08 -1.32
CA MET A 29 1.73 -8.30 -1.48
C MET A 29 1.59 -9.30 -0.32
N GLY A 30 0.65 -9.09 0.59
CA GLY A 30 0.30 -10.02 1.65
C GLY A 30 1.07 -9.86 2.95
N ALA A 31 1.87 -8.82 3.12
CA ALA A 31 2.51 -8.54 4.40
C ALA A 31 1.46 -8.31 5.50
N LYS A 32 1.67 -8.91 6.68
CA LYS A 32 0.80 -8.75 7.86
C LYS A 32 1.30 -7.68 8.83
N GLY A 33 2.42 -7.07 8.51
CA GLY A 33 3.03 -6.00 9.27
C GLY A 33 4.28 -5.50 8.58
N TYR A 34 4.79 -4.38 9.03
CA TYR A 34 5.99 -3.74 8.50
C TYR A 34 6.77 -3.05 9.62
N PHE A 35 8.04 -2.81 9.37
CA PHE A 35 8.92 -2.05 10.25
C PHE A 35 9.50 -0.87 9.47
N PHE A 36 9.66 0.25 10.16
CA PHE A 36 10.40 1.37 9.62
C PHE A 36 11.86 1.33 10.07
N ASN A 37 12.77 1.53 9.12
CA ASN A 37 14.19 1.72 9.39
C ASN A 37 14.44 3.19 9.73
N GLY A 38 15.33 3.48 10.70
CA GLY A 38 15.74 4.84 11.04
C GLY A 38 14.82 5.54 12.01
N ILE A 39 14.60 4.95 13.19
CA ILE A 39 13.76 5.54 14.24
C ILE A 39 14.39 6.82 14.79
N CYS A 40 15.71 6.84 15.05
CA CYS A 40 16.41 7.98 15.62
C CYS A 40 17.53 8.47 14.70
N GLY A 41 17.64 9.77 14.54
CA GLY A 41 18.85 10.40 14.01
C GLY A 41 20.04 10.13 14.94
N ARG A 42 21.25 10.08 14.39
CA ARG A 42 22.48 9.90 15.17
C ARG A 42 23.08 11.25 15.55
N PRO A 43 23.58 11.39 16.79
CA PRO A 43 24.41 12.56 17.14
C PRO A 43 25.61 12.67 16.19
N ASP A 44 25.97 13.89 15.86
CA ASP A 44 27.14 14.22 15.03
C ASP A 44 27.10 13.66 13.61
N SER A 45 25.89 13.33 13.08
CA SER A 45 25.69 12.91 11.70
C SER A 45 24.53 13.68 11.05
N THR A 46 24.46 13.66 9.74
CA THR A 46 23.32 14.18 8.96
C THR A 46 22.15 13.21 8.89
N ASP A 47 22.28 12.05 9.53
CA ASP A 47 21.21 11.04 9.54
C ASP A 47 19.97 11.60 10.23
N THR A 48 18.85 11.55 9.52
CA THR A 48 17.53 11.90 10.03
C THR A 48 16.72 10.65 10.33
N GLY A 49 15.71 10.80 11.17
CA GLY A 49 14.82 9.70 11.55
C GLY A 49 13.46 10.21 11.99
N ILE A 50 12.63 9.32 12.48
CA ILE A 50 11.33 9.64 13.07
C ILE A 50 11.50 10.57 14.28
N LEU A 51 12.58 10.36 15.02
CA LEU A 51 13.03 11.24 16.12
C LEU A 51 14.40 11.82 15.76
N ASP A 52 14.70 13.00 16.25
CA ASP A 52 16.05 13.58 16.18
C ASP A 52 17.01 12.92 17.20
N ALA A 53 18.27 13.31 17.20
CA ALA A 53 19.28 12.80 18.13
C ALA A 53 18.97 13.09 19.62
N ASN A 54 18.10 14.05 19.92
CA ASN A 54 17.65 14.42 21.26
C ASN A 54 16.33 13.75 21.66
N GLY A 55 15.74 12.92 20.77
CA GLY A 55 14.47 12.25 20.98
C GLY A 55 13.24 13.12 20.67
N ASN A 56 13.40 14.27 20.04
CA ASN A 56 12.26 15.09 19.62
C ASN A 56 11.66 14.55 18.31
N ARG A 57 10.36 14.76 18.14
CA ARG A 57 9.63 14.37 16.93
C ARG A 57 10.03 15.24 15.74
N THR A 58 10.36 14.58 14.63
CA THR A 58 10.66 15.24 13.35
C THR A 58 9.40 15.37 12.47
N ASN A 59 9.53 15.99 11.29
CA ASN A 59 8.46 15.97 10.29
C ASN A 59 8.15 14.53 9.81
N LEU A 60 9.12 13.66 9.79
CA LEU A 60 8.97 12.26 9.42
C LEU A 60 8.06 11.50 10.40
N TYR A 61 8.10 11.87 11.71
CA TYR A 61 7.15 11.35 12.71
C TYR A 61 5.69 11.59 12.30
N ASN A 62 5.38 12.80 11.80
CA ASN A 62 4.01 13.14 11.40
C ASN A 62 3.58 12.37 10.16
N ARG A 63 4.49 12.15 9.19
CA ARG A 63 4.23 11.34 8.00
C ARG A 63 3.94 9.88 8.38
N VAL A 64 4.79 9.28 9.21
CA VAL A 64 4.60 7.90 9.70
C VAL A 64 3.31 7.75 10.49
N LYS A 65 3.00 8.72 11.36
CA LYS A 65 1.75 8.74 12.12
C LYS A 65 0.53 8.76 11.21
N ALA A 66 0.55 9.56 10.14
CA ALA A 66 -0.53 9.63 9.17
C ALA A 66 -0.74 8.28 8.47
N VAL A 67 0.32 7.69 7.93
CA VAL A 67 0.23 6.38 7.25
C VAL A 67 -0.26 5.28 8.21
N ASN A 68 0.26 5.24 9.43
CA ASN A 68 -0.20 4.24 10.41
C ASN A 68 -1.67 4.41 10.79
N ALA A 69 -2.19 5.63 10.84
CA ALA A 69 -3.60 5.88 11.11
C ALA A 69 -4.51 5.40 9.96
N GLU A 70 -4.08 5.58 8.71
CA GLU A 70 -4.77 5.05 7.52
C GLU A 70 -4.89 3.52 7.58
N ILE A 71 -3.80 2.84 7.91
CA ILE A 71 -3.75 1.37 7.99
C ILE A 71 -4.54 0.84 9.20
N ASP A 72 -4.54 1.53 10.32
CA ASP A 72 -5.29 1.11 11.52
C ASP A 72 -6.78 0.95 11.23
N GLY A 73 -7.36 1.79 10.39
CA GLY A 73 -8.75 1.69 9.93
C GLY A 73 -9.06 0.41 9.14
N MET A 74 -8.06 -0.21 8.51
CA MET A 74 -8.20 -1.39 7.66
C MET A 74 -7.59 -2.67 8.26
N ARG A 75 -6.99 -2.59 9.43
CA ARG A 75 -6.18 -3.67 10.03
C ARG A 75 -6.90 -5.02 10.13
N GLU A 76 -8.18 -5.01 10.48
CA GLU A 76 -8.94 -6.25 10.66
C GLU A 76 -9.10 -7.03 9.37
N ILE A 77 -9.26 -6.33 8.24
CA ILE A 77 -9.34 -6.96 6.92
C ILE A 77 -8.03 -7.68 6.62
N PHE A 78 -6.90 -7.00 6.76
CA PHE A 78 -5.59 -7.59 6.48
C PHE A 78 -5.25 -8.76 7.41
N LEU A 79 -5.60 -8.65 8.70
CA LEU A 79 -5.30 -9.71 9.67
C LEU A 79 -6.20 -10.94 9.49
N SER A 80 -7.46 -10.75 9.07
CA SER A 80 -8.44 -11.83 8.90
C SER A 80 -8.41 -12.52 7.53
N SER A 81 -7.77 -11.93 6.54
CA SER A 81 -7.73 -12.44 5.17
C SER A 81 -6.39 -13.10 4.85
N ASN A 82 -6.40 -14.09 3.97
CA ASN A 82 -5.20 -14.71 3.42
C ASN A 82 -4.89 -14.11 2.06
N HIS A 83 -3.63 -13.76 1.82
CA HIS A 83 -3.15 -13.34 0.52
C HIS A 83 -3.13 -14.53 -0.43
N ILE A 84 -3.61 -14.33 -1.66
CA ILE A 84 -3.67 -15.36 -2.70
C ILE A 84 -2.64 -15.05 -3.78
N SER A 85 -2.70 -13.85 -4.33
CA SER A 85 -1.82 -13.39 -5.41
C SER A 85 -1.81 -11.87 -5.47
N THR A 86 -0.86 -11.33 -6.20
CA THR A 86 -0.80 -9.91 -6.54
C THR A 86 -0.62 -9.78 -8.03
N SER A 87 -1.31 -8.83 -8.63
CA SER A 87 -1.21 -8.53 -10.06
C SER A 87 -0.93 -7.05 -10.27
N VAL A 88 -0.13 -6.74 -11.29
CA VAL A 88 0.13 -5.38 -11.75
C VAL A 88 -0.53 -5.16 -13.10
N PHE A 89 -1.17 -4.03 -13.27
CA PHE A 89 -1.85 -3.60 -14.49
C PHE A 89 -1.20 -2.34 -15.04
N ASN A 90 -1.12 -2.23 -16.37
CA ASN A 90 -0.54 -1.12 -17.12
C ASN A 90 0.97 -0.91 -16.92
N PHE A 91 1.69 -1.81 -16.24
CA PHE A 91 3.13 -1.67 -16.02
C PHE A 91 3.82 -3.04 -15.91
N PRO A 92 3.98 -3.78 -17.02
CA PRO A 92 4.51 -5.15 -17.01
C PRO A 92 5.95 -5.25 -16.49
N ASP A 93 6.78 -4.22 -16.66
CA ASP A 93 8.16 -4.23 -16.15
C ASP A 93 8.19 -4.26 -14.62
N ALA A 94 7.30 -3.53 -13.95
CA ALA A 94 7.17 -3.59 -12.49
C ALA A 94 6.71 -4.97 -12.01
N ALA A 95 5.89 -5.68 -12.78
CA ALA A 95 5.48 -7.05 -12.44
C ALA A 95 6.68 -7.99 -12.39
N ALA A 96 7.59 -7.89 -13.35
CA ALA A 96 8.81 -8.68 -13.38
C ALA A 96 9.76 -8.35 -12.21
N GLU A 97 9.95 -7.07 -11.91
CA GLU A 97 10.79 -6.61 -10.79
C GLU A 97 10.25 -7.04 -9.42
N LEU A 98 8.94 -6.99 -9.24
CA LEU A 98 8.27 -7.39 -8.01
C LEU A 98 8.07 -8.92 -7.90
N GLY A 99 8.29 -9.67 -8.98
CA GLY A 99 8.05 -11.11 -9.02
C GLY A 99 6.56 -11.48 -8.92
N VAL A 100 5.69 -10.62 -9.45
CA VAL A 100 4.23 -10.81 -9.45
C VAL A 100 3.70 -10.99 -10.88
N THR A 101 2.41 -11.31 -11.03
CA THR A 101 1.78 -11.48 -12.34
C THR A 101 1.39 -10.13 -12.96
N SER A 102 1.44 -10.05 -14.30
CA SER A 102 0.88 -8.93 -15.06
C SER A 102 -0.51 -9.30 -15.56
N ASP A 103 -1.45 -8.34 -15.52
CA ASP A 103 -2.79 -8.40 -16.10
C ASP A 103 -3.56 -9.71 -15.80
N SER A 104 -3.39 -10.22 -14.57
CA SER A 104 -4.01 -11.46 -14.12
C SER A 104 -5.17 -11.17 -13.17
N PHE A 105 -6.29 -11.87 -13.37
CA PHE A 105 -7.50 -11.72 -12.58
C PHE A 105 -7.71 -12.90 -11.65
N TYR A 106 -8.39 -12.64 -10.51
CA TYR A 106 -8.71 -13.68 -9.55
C TYR A 106 -10.15 -13.57 -9.03
N GLY A 107 -10.78 -14.70 -8.76
CA GLY A 107 -12.14 -14.77 -8.23
C GLY A 107 -13.18 -14.19 -9.19
N ALA A 108 -13.96 -13.23 -8.73
CA ALA A 108 -15.00 -12.59 -9.51
C ALA A 108 -14.53 -11.39 -10.34
N LEU A 109 -13.32 -10.90 -10.10
CA LEU A 109 -12.74 -9.78 -10.84
C LEU A 109 -12.38 -10.20 -12.26
N THR A 110 -12.83 -9.46 -13.27
CA THR A 110 -12.64 -9.80 -14.70
C THR A 110 -11.95 -8.70 -15.50
N ALA A 111 -11.94 -7.46 -14.99
CA ALA A 111 -11.17 -6.39 -15.60
C ALA A 111 -10.78 -5.33 -14.55
N VAL A 112 -9.63 -4.74 -14.78
CA VAL A 112 -9.13 -3.55 -14.09
C VAL A 112 -8.73 -2.56 -15.17
N SER A 113 -9.23 -1.34 -15.09
CA SER A 113 -8.81 -0.26 -15.98
C SER A 113 -8.59 1.02 -15.17
N GLU A 114 -7.64 1.82 -15.60
CA GLU A 114 -7.33 3.12 -15.03
C GLU A 114 -7.44 4.17 -16.14
N ALA A 115 -8.03 5.33 -15.82
CA ALA A 115 -8.43 6.33 -16.81
C ALA A 115 -7.25 6.98 -17.58
N HIS A 116 -6.05 6.91 -17.04
CA HIS A 116 -4.84 7.54 -17.58
C HIS A 116 -3.70 6.55 -17.86
N ASP A 117 -4.03 5.24 -17.93
CA ASP A 117 -3.07 4.14 -18.10
C ASP A 117 -1.99 4.09 -16.98
N GLY A 118 -2.29 4.65 -15.81
CA GLY A 118 -1.41 4.61 -14.65
C GLY A 118 -1.23 3.20 -14.10
N ALA A 119 -0.07 2.92 -13.53
CA ALA A 119 0.24 1.63 -12.93
C ALA A 119 -0.64 1.34 -11.70
N ILE A 120 -1.36 0.22 -11.73
CA ILE A 120 -2.23 -0.24 -10.64
C ILE A 120 -1.78 -1.60 -10.16
N LEU A 121 -1.66 -1.75 -8.85
CA LEU A 121 -1.37 -3.02 -8.21
C LEU A 121 -2.61 -3.51 -7.46
N VAL A 122 -2.97 -4.77 -7.65
CA VAL A 122 -4.12 -5.40 -7.01
C VAL A 122 -3.67 -6.61 -6.23
N GLY A 123 -3.76 -6.54 -4.91
CA GLY A 123 -3.63 -7.69 -4.03
C GLY A 123 -4.96 -8.43 -3.91
N ASN A 124 -4.94 -9.73 -4.16
CA ASN A 124 -6.10 -10.61 -4.09
C ASN A 124 -6.07 -11.38 -2.77
N PHE A 125 -7.15 -11.32 -2.02
CA PHE A 125 -7.26 -11.95 -0.71
C PHE A 125 -8.54 -12.77 -0.59
N SER A 126 -8.56 -13.75 0.32
CA SER A 126 -9.77 -14.44 0.77
C SER A 126 -9.80 -14.57 2.28
N ASP A 127 -10.99 -14.51 2.85
CA ASP A 127 -11.21 -14.82 4.26
C ASP A 127 -11.49 -16.33 4.48
N ARG A 128 -11.71 -16.72 5.73
CA ARG A 128 -12.02 -18.10 6.11
C ARG A 128 -13.35 -18.65 5.53
N ASN A 129 -14.21 -17.76 5.04
CA ASN A 129 -15.49 -18.11 4.41
C ASN A 129 -15.41 -18.08 2.88
N ASN A 130 -14.19 -18.02 2.31
CA ASN A 130 -13.95 -17.88 0.87
C ASN A 130 -14.57 -16.61 0.25
N ARG A 131 -14.73 -15.54 1.04
CA ARG A 131 -15.10 -14.25 0.48
C ARG A 131 -13.86 -13.55 -0.02
N TYR A 132 -13.92 -13.07 -1.25
CA TYR A 132 -12.80 -12.38 -1.89
C TYR A 132 -12.78 -10.91 -1.52
N SER A 133 -11.59 -10.37 -1.35
CA SER A 133 -11.33 -8.94 -1.25
C SER A 133 -10.16 -8.56 -2.14
N TYR A 134 -10.22 -7.36 -2.69
CA TYR A 134 -9.26 -6.81 -3.63
C TYR A 134 -8.69 -5.52 -3.05
N TYR A 135 -7.39 -5.53 -2.85
CA TYR A 135 -6.69 -4.35 -2.34
C TYR A 135 -6.02 -3.62 -3.50
N VAL A 136 -6.59 -2.47 -3.85
CA VAL A 136 -6.16 -1.69 -5.02
C VAL A 136 -5.22 -0.59 -4.57
N VAL A 137 -4.05 -0.53 -5.18
CA VAL A 137 -3.01 0.47 -4.89
C VAL A 137 -2.67 1.21 -6.18
N ASN A 138 -2.76 2.53 -6.13
CA ASN A 138 -2.14 3.38 -7.13
C ASN A 138 -0.62 3.31 -6.95
N ALA A 139 0.09 2.80 -7.95
CA ALA A 139 1.55 2.63 -7.90
C ALA A 139 2.33 3.90 -8.32
N ASP A 140 1.64 4.97 -8.70
CA ASP A 140 2.25 6.28 -8.97
C ASP A 140 2.01 7.22 -7.79
N PRO A 141 3.05 7.59 -7.01
CA PRO A 141 2.90 8.51 -5.88
C PRO A 141 2.73 9.97 -6.29
N THR A 142 2.85 10.29 -7.58
CA THR A 142 2.84 11.66 -8.09
C THR A 142 1.50 12.07 -8.68
N GLN A 143 0.60 11.11 -8.99
CA GLN A 143 -0.67 11.35 -9.65
C GLN A 143 -1.81 10.59 -8.97
N ASN A 144 -3.02 11.15 -9.04
CA ASN A 144 -4.23 10.45 -8.65
C ASN A 144 -4.63 9.44 -9.71
N ALA A 145 -5.14 8.27 -9.30
CA ALA A 145 -5.67 7.26 -10.20
C ALA A 145 -7.20 7.19 -10.12
N SER A 146 -7.83 6.92 -11.27
CA SER A 146 -9.27 6.64 -11.37
C SER A 146 -9.44 5.21 -11.88
N VAL A 147 -9.70 4.29 -10.97
CA VAL A 147 -9.72 2.85 -11.24
C VAL A 147 -11.13 2.32 -11.35
N THR A 148 -11.40 1.57 -12.41
CA THR A 148 -12.65 0.82 -12.59
C THR A 148 -12.38 -0.68 -12.44
N LEU A 149 -13.11 -1.33 -11.55
CA LEU A 149 -13.11 -2.78 -11.36
C LEU A 149 -14.37 -3.38 -11.97
N THR A 150 -14.21 -4.39 -12.82
CA THR A 150 -15.33 -5.12 -13.43
C THR A 150 -15.41 -6.54 -12.84
N PHE A 151 -16.61 -6.94 -12.46
CA PHE A 151 -16.90 -8.26 -11.89
C PHE A 151 -17.84 -9.05 -12.80
N ASN A 152 -17.68 -10.38 -12.84
CA ASN A 152 -18.51 -11.28 -13.64
C ASN A 152 -19.91 -11.52 -13.08
N GLU A 153 -20.17 -11.06 -11.85
CA GLU A 153 -21.45 -11.22 -11.16
C GLU A 153 -21.87 -9.91 -10.49
N ARG A 154 -23.19 -9.72 -10.37
CA ARG A 154 -23.72 -8.61 -9.58
C ARG A 154 -23.53 -8.92 -8.09
N ARG A 155 -22.72 -8.13 -7.39
CA ARG A 155 -22.37 -8.33 -5.99
C ARG A 155 -22.57 -7.06 -5.18
N LEU A 156 -22.83 -7.23 -3.89
CA LEU A 156 -22.67 -6.15 -2.95
C LEU A 156 -21.18 -5.91 -2.75
N VAL A 157 -20.72 -4.72 -3.10
CA VAL A 157 -19.34 -4.28 -2.87
C VAL A 157 -19.31 -3.41 -1.62
N VAL A 158 -18.41 -3.72 -0.72
CA VAL A 158 -18.09 -2.90 0.44
C VAL A 158 -16.71 -2.30 0.21
N THR A 159 -16.64 -1.00 0.10
CA THR A 159 -15.37 -0.28 -0.06
C THR A 159 -14.88 0.17 1.31
N TRP A 160 -13.64 -0.13 1.64
CA TRP A 160 -12.96 0.33 2.83
C TRP A 160 -11.92 1.39 2.45
N CYS A 161 -11.94 2.50 3.15
CA CYS A 161 -10.98 3.57 3.02
C CYS A 161 -10.68 4.16 4.41
N ASP A 162 -9.78 5.11 4.47
CA ASP A 162 -9.37 5.79 5.71
C ASP A 162 -10.53 6.46 6.46
N ASN A 163 -11.60 6.82 5.75
CA ASN A 163 -12.83 7.43 6.32
C ASN A 163 -13.89 6.41 6.74
N GLY A 164 -13.59 5.11 6.69
CA GLY A 164 -14.52 4.03 7.06
C GLY A 164 -15.00 3.20 5.88
N CYS A 165 -16.19 2.65 6.01
CA CYS A 165 -16.79 1.69 5.08
C CYS A 165 -17.86 2.36 4.21
N GLU A 166 -17.77 2.24 2.92
CA GLU A 166 -18.79 2.66 1.97
C GLU A 166 -19.43 1.44 1.29
N TYR A 167 -20.75 1.41 1.18
CA TYR A 167 -21.49 0.35 0.51
C TYR A 167 -21.92 0.81 -0.88
N VAL A 168 -21.46 0.10 -1.90
CA VAL A 168 -21.86 0.31 -3.29
C VAL A 168 -22.75 -0.85 -3.73
N LYS A 169 -23.93 -0.53 -4.26
CA LYS A 169 -24.91 -1.51 -4.75
C LYS A 169 -24.79 -1.71 -6.25
#